data_a33a7ee3b0d34907843035f39434218c
#
_entry.id   a33a7ee3b0d34907843035f39434218c
#
_cell.length_a   1.000
_cell.length_b   1.000
_cell.length_c   1.000
_cell.angle_alpha   90.00
_cell.angle_beta   90.00
_cell.angle_gamma   90.00
#
_symmetry.space_group_name_H-M   'P 1'
#
loop_
_entity.id
_entity.type
_entity.pdbx_description
1 polymer ?
#
loop_
_entity_poly.entity_id
_entity_poly.type
_entity_poly.pdbx_seq_one_letter_code
_entity_poly.pdbx_strand_id
1 'polypeptide(L)'
;MTVLYLMCGIPGSGKSTWIKQNKIESDAVISRDVVRFSLVKEHEEYFSKETEVFYTFIDQINEAIDKGTSTIFVDATHINENSRNKVLDLLHLSDEVKVTPVFIKEDLATCLSRNALREGRANVPSKVIAQMHKNLRAPTFNEKHRYASIIIVEQGSSTRTWNSEENPLLKDLGFHLKDYSTNEYNKNYKINLKEIESLYGKHLFYFGPTSGT
;
A
#
# COMPACT_ATOMS: atom_id res chain seq x y z
N MET A 1 13.93 16.17 4.94
CA MET A 1 13.38 14.81 5.13
C MET A 1 11.99 14.75 4.51
N THR A 2 11.78 13.85 3.58
CA THR A 2 10.53 13.63 2.84
C THR A 2 9.87 12.34 3.31
N VAL A 3 8.56 12.36 3.57
CA VAL A 3 7.76 11.14 3.82
C VAL A 3 6.98 10.81 2.55
N LEU A 4 7.21 9.62 1.99
CA LEU A 4 6.52 9.12 0.81
C LEU A 4 5.54 8.03 1.21
N TYR A 5 4.25 8.35 1.17
CA TYR A 5 3.16 7.38 1.40
C TYR A 5 2.83 6.62 0.12
N LEU A 6 3.18 5.34 0.06
CA LEU A 6 2.90 4.47 -1.07
C LEU A 6 1.56 3.77 -0.87
N MET A 7 0.52 4.21 -1.55
CA MET A 7 -0.83 3.65 -1.38
C MET A 7 -0.92 2.24 -1.94
N CYS A 8 -1.39 1.29 -1.13
CA CYS A 8 -1.53 -0.12 -1.48
C CYS A 8 -2.98 -0.58 -1.31
N GLY A 9 -3.59 -1.12 -2.35
CA GLY A 9 -4.98 -1.61 -2.30
C GLY A 9 -5.65 -1.61 -3.67
N ILE A 10 -6.68 -2.41 -3.83
CA ILE A 10 -7.44 -2.55 -5.08
C ILE A 10 -8.36 -1.33 -5.33
N PRO A 11 -8.89 -1.14 -6.56
CA PRO A 11 -9.92 -0.14 -6.81
C PRO A 11 -11.11 -0.30 -5.87
N GLY A 12 -11.65 0.79 -5.35
CA GLY A 12 -12.76 0.77 -4.38
C GLY A 12 -12.36 0.54 -2.91
N SER A 13 -11.09 0.25 -2.59
CA SER A 13 -10.66 -0.01 -1.22
C SER A 13 -10.68 1.21 -0.29
N GLY A 14 -10.71 2.44 -0.82
CA GLY A 14 -10.74 3.66 0.01
C GLY A 14 -9.44 4.45 0.06
N LYS A 15 -8.43 4.14 -0.76
CA LYS A 15 -7.14 4.87 -0.82
C LYS A 15 -7.32 6.38 -0.91
N SER A 16 -8.07 6.85 -1.89
CA SER A 16 -8.27 8.29 -2.12
C SER A 16 -9.05 8.96 -0.96
N THR A 17 -9.91 8.21 -0.27
CA THR A 17 -10.59 8.68 0.94
C THR A 17 -9.57 8.87 2.07
N TRP A 18 -8.70 7.90 2.27
CA TRP A 18 -7.65 7.97 3.28
C TRP A 18 -6.69 9.15 3.00
N ILE A 19 -6.26 9.34 1.73
CA ILE A 19 -5.46 10.51 1.33
C ILE A 19 -6.18 11.80 1.71
N LYS A 20 -7.45 11.96 1.36
CA LYS A 20 -8.23 13.18 1.68
C LYS A 20 -8.29 13.48 3.17
N GLN A 21 -8.33 12.45 4.01
CA GLN A 21 -8.41 12.59 5.47
C GLN A 21 -7.06 12.90 6.13
N ASN A 22 -5.94 12.56 5.47
CA ASN A 22 -4.61 12.65 6.06
C ASN A 22 -3.71 13.70 5.39
N LYS A 23 -4.06 14.21 4.22
CA LYS A 23 -3.28 15.25 3.55
C LYS A 23 -3.59 16.65 4.08
N ILE A 24 -2.58 17.52 4.05
CA ILE A 24 -2.71 18.97 4.20
C ILE A 24 -2.48 19.66 2.85
N GLU A 25 -2.67 20.98 2.79
CA GLU A 25 -2.60 21.75 1.54
C GLU A 25 -1.22 21.73 0.88
N SER A 26 -0.15 21.70 1.67
CA SER A 26 1.24 21.68 1.18
C SER A 26 1.72 20.32 0.68
N ASP A 27 0.92 19.26 0.84
CA ASP A 27 1.30 17.90 0.46
C ASP A 27 1.11 17.66 -1.04
N ALA A 28 2.04 16.92 -1.65
CA ALA A 28 1.88 16.47 -3.02
C ALA A 28 1.04 15.19 -3.08
N VAL A 29 0.06 15.16 -3.98
CA VAL A 29 -0.71 13.94 -4.30
C VAL A 29 -0.51 13.64 -5.77
N ILE A 30 0.22 12.55 -6.06
CA ILE A 30 0.52 12.12 -7.41
C ILE A 30 -0.25 10.84 -7.69
N SER A 31 -1.22 10.92 -8.59
CA SER A 31 -2.13 9.82 -8.91
C SER A 31 -1.93 9.32 -10.32
N ARG A 32 -1.67 8.02 -10.48
CA ARG A 32 -1.50 7.39 -11.79
C ARG A 32 -2.74 7.51 -12.67
N ASP A 33 -3.94 7.50 -12.07
CA ASP A 33 -5.18 7.69 -12.83
C ASP A 33 -5.33 9.13 -13.31
N VAL A 34 -4.93 10.13 -12.51
CA VAL A 34 -4.92 11.55 -12.94
C VAL A 34 -3.96 11.73 -14.10
N VAL A 35 -2.74 11.20 -14.03
CA VAL A 35 -1.76 11.21 -15.13
C VAL A 35 -2.35 10.55 -16.38
N ARG A 36 -2.98 9.38 -16.23
CA ARG A 36 -3.63 8.70 -17.37
C ARG A 36 -4.70 9.54 -18.01
N PHE A 37 -5.57 10.16 -17.23
CA PHE A 37 -6.65 10.99 -17.77
C PHE A 37 -6.14 12.27 -18.43
N SER A 38 -4.96 12.77 -18.09
CA SER A 38 -4.34 13.89 -18.77
C SER A 38 -3.72 13.52 -20.12
N LEU A 39 -3.19 12.29 -20.25
CA LEU A 39 -2.47 11.83 -21.44
C LEU A 39 -3.35 11.09 -22.45
N VAL A 40 -4.33 10.32 -21.97
CA VAL A 40 -5.21 9.48 -22.81
C VAL A 40 -6.56 10.16 -22.99
N LYS A 41 -6.89 10.56 -24.22
CA LYS A 41 -8.18 11.21 -24.56
C LYS A 41 -9.36 10.24 -24.39
N GLU A 42 -10.57 10.76 -24.23
CA GLU A 42 -11.77 9.94 -23.98
C GLU A 42 -12.07 8.91 -25.07
N HIS A 43 -11.75 9.21 -26.31
CA HIS A 43 -11.96 8.33 -27.47
C HIS A 43 -10.82 7.33 -27.71
N GLU A 44 -9.71 7.44 -26.97
CA GLU A 44 -8.57 6.52 -27.05
C GLU A 44 -8.78 5.32 -26.12
N GLU A 45 -8.18 4.18 -26.48
CA GLU A 45 -8.17 3.01 -25.61
C GLU A 45 -7.48 3.31 -24.28
N TYR A 46 -8.06 2.87 -23.17
CA TYR A 46 -7.66 3.24 -21.81
C TYR A 46 -6.17 2.97 -21.52
N PHE A 47 -5.61 1.90 -22.07
CA PHE A 47 -4.21 1.50 -21.86
C PHE A 47 -3.30 1.84 -23.04
N SER A 48 -3.75 2.60 -24.03
CA SER A 48 -2.99 2.92 -25.25
C SER A 48 -1.63 3.57 -24.98
N LYS A 49 -1.51 4.33 -23.89
CA LYS A 49 -0.29 5.06 -23.51
C LYS A 49 0.29 4.62 -22.16
N GLU A 50 0.11 3.35 -21.80
CA GLU A 50 0.46 2.88 -20.46
C GLU A 50 1.94 3.12 -20.09
N THR A 51 2.85 2.99 -21.04
CA THR A 51 4.27 3.26 -20.85
C THR A 51 4.53 4.75 -20.56
N GLU A 52 3.93 5.64 -21.35
CA GLU A 52 4.03 7.10 -21.17
C GLU A 52 3.43 7.52 -19.83
N VAL A 53 2.23 7.02 -19.51
CA VAL A 53 1.58 7.24 -18.20
C VAL A 53 2.46 6.81 -17.04
N PHE A 54 3.11 5.66 -17.16
CA PHE A 54 3.96 5.14 -16.12
C PHE A 54 5.20 6.03 -15.89
N TYR A 55 5.92 6.39 -16.94
CA TYR A 55 7.10 7.24 -16.80
C TYR A 55 6.76 8.67 -16.38
N THR A 56 5.71 9.27 -16.92
CA THR A 56 5.24 10.58 -16.45
C THR A 56 4.86 10.56 -14.97
N PHE A 57 4.23 9.47 -14.50
CA PHE A 57 3.93 9.28 -13.08
C PHE A 57 5.21 9.20 -12.23
N ILE A 58 6.24 8.47 -12.68
CA ILE A 58 7.54 8.39 -12.01
C ILE A 58 8.23 9.76 -11.98
N ASP A 59 8.25 10.48 -13.11
CA ASP A 59 8.89 11.79 -13.22
C ASP A 59 8.25 12.80 -12.26
N GLN A 60 6.92 12.82 -12.14
CA GLN A 60 6.23 13.69 -11.19
C GLN A 60 6.59 13.38 -9.73
N ILE A 61 6.76 12.09 -9.39
CA ILE A 61 7.18 11.71 -8.03
C ILE A 61 8.61 12.17 -7.77
N ASN A 62 9.53 11.92 -8.72
CA ASN A 62 10.92 12.35 -8.62
C ASN A 62 11.03 13.87 -8.52
N GLU A 63 10.27 14.61 -9.32
CA GLU A 63 10.22 16.06 -9.24
C GLU A 63 9.79 16.56 -7.85
N ALA A 64 8.82 15.91 -7.22
CA ALA A 64 8.38 16.25 -5.87
C ALA A 64 9.46 15.90 -4.82
N ILE A 65 10.15 14.77 -4.97
CA ILE A 65 11.30 14.38 -4.12
C ILE A 65 12.42 15.41 -4.24
N ASP A 66 12.83 15.73 -5.46
CA ASP A 66 13.96 16.64 -5.77
C ASP A 66 13.69 18.06 -5.28
N LYS A 67 12.42 18.49 -5.27
CA LYS A 67 11.96 19.76 -4.67
C LYS A 67 11.97 19.76 -3.13
N GLY A 68 12.22 18.61 -2.51
CA GLY A 68 12.20 18.47 -1.05
C GLY A 68 10.79 18.60 -0.44
N THR A 69 9.75 18.19 -1.19
CA THR A 69 8.37 18.17 -0.67
C THR A 69 8.30 17.32 0.59
N SER A 70 7.76 17.85 1.67
CA SER A 70 7.78 17.20 2.99
C SER A 70 6.92 15.92 3.02
N THR A 71 5.79 15.91 2.31
CA THR A 71 4.88 14.76 2.24
C THR A 71 4.43 14.53 0.81
N ILE A 72 4.58 13.29 0.34
CA ILE A 72 4.18 12.86 -1.00
C ILE A 72 3.28 11.64 -0.89
N PHE A 73 2.05 11.73 -1.43
CA PHE A 73 1.12 10.61 -1.56
C PHE A 73 1.20 10.05 -2.98
N VAL A 74 1.62 8.81 -3.12
CA VAL A 74 1.75 8.09 -4.39
C VAL A 74 0.52 7.20 -4.56
N ASP A 75 -0.50 7.69 -5.29
CA ASP A 75 -1.81 7.03 -5.44
C ASP A 75 -1.85 6.14 -6.68
N ALA A 76 -1.61 4.85 -6.45
CA ALA A 76 -1.86 3.77 -7.39
C ALA A 76 -2.24 2.49 -6.62
N THR A 77 -2.39 1.36 -7.30
CA THR A 77 -2.87 0.13 -6.63
C THR A 77 -1.80 -0.60 -5.81
N HIS A 78 -0.55 -0.63 -6.26
CA HIS A 78 0.63 -1.26 -5.64
C HIS A 78 0.30 -2.59 -4.90
N ILE A 79 -0.38 -3.51 -5.62
CA ILE A 79 -1.05 -4.68 -5.04
C ILE A 79 -0.12 -5.75 -4.47
N ASN A 80 1.16 -5.75 -4.84
CA ASN A 80 2.14 -6.73 -4.39
C ASN A 80 3.56 -6.15 -4.45
N GLU A 81 4.54 -6.88 -3.94
CA GLU A 81 5.94 -6.47 -3.90
C GLU A 81 6.47 -6.09 -5.28
N ASN A 82 6.21 -6.90 -6.32
CA ASN A 82 6.69 -6.59 -7.68
C ASN A 82 6.16 -5.25 -8.19
N SER A 83 4.89 -4.94 -7.92
CA SER A 83 4.30 -3.65 -8.32
C SER A 83 4.84 -2.47 -7.53
N ARG A 84 5.22 -2.68 -6.26
CA ARG A 84 5.88 -1.68 -5.41
C ARG A 84 7.32 -1.46 -5.87
N ASN A 85 8.09 -2.53 -6.04
CA ASN A 85 9.47 -2.45 -6.51
C ASN A 85 9.58 -1.78 -7.88
N LYS A 86 8.66 -2.09 -8.82
CA LYS A 86 8.63 -1.47 -10.14
C LYS A 86 8.59 0.07 -10.10
N VAL A 87 7.94 0.64 -9.09
CA VAL A 87 7.91 2.10 -8.88
C VAL A 87 9.14 2.54 -8.11
N LEU A 88 9.41 1.94 -6.94
CA LEU A 88 10.47 2.36 -6.04
C LEU A 88 11.88 2.26 -6.65
N ASP A 89 12.12 1.30 -7.57
CA ASP A 89 13.38 1.14 -8.28
C ASP A 89 13.74 2.32 -9.20
N LEU A 90 12.76 3.15 -9.56
CA LEU A 90 12.92 4.29 -10.46
C LEU A 90 12.86 5.64 -9.73
N LEU A 91 12.64 5.64 -8.42
CA LEU A 91 12.57 6.86 -7.64
C LEU A 91 13.96 7.29 -7.13
N HIS A 92 14.17 8.61 -7.01
CA HIS A 92 15.36 9.23 -6.44
C HIS A 92 15.37 9.09 -4.91
N LEU A 93 15.39 7.85 -4.42
CA LEU A 93 15.37 7.57 -3.00
C LEU A 93 16.76 7.78 -2.37
N SER A 94 16.81 8.57 -1.31
CA SER A 94 17.97 8.78 -0.45
C SER A 94 17.61 8.49 1.00
N ASP A 95 18.57 8.56 1.91
CA ASP A 95 18.32 8.39 3.35
C ASP A 95 17.35 9.44 3.94
N GLU A 96 17.17 10.56 3.23
CA GLU A 96 16.23 11.61 3.61
C GLU A 96 14.79 11.33 3.17
N VAL A 97 14.56 10.32 2.33
CA VAL A 97 13.23 9.91 1.86
C VAL A 97 12.77 8.68 2.62
N LYS A 98 11.76 8.86 3.47
CA LYS A 98 11.17 7.78 4.28
C LYS A 98 9.96 7.20 3.59
N VAL A 99 10.10 5.99 3.02
CA VAL A 99 9.00 5.29 2.33
C VAL A 99 8.11 4.60 3.36
N THR A 100 6.81 4.88 3.30
CA THR A 100 5.79 4.31 4.18
C THR A 100 4.63 3.75 3.33
N PRO A 101 4.56 2.45 3.07
CA PRO A 101 3.39 1.84 2.46
C PRO A 101 2.16 2.00 3.34
N VAL A 102 1.03 2.37 2.72
CA VAL A 102 -0.29 2.45 3.35
C VAL A 102 -1.19 1.38 2.73
N PHE A 103 -1.36 0.28 3.41
CA PHE A 103 -2.17 -0.84 2.96
C PHE A 103 -3.62 -0.69 3.42
N ILE A 104 -4.51 -0.44 2.47
CA ILE A 104 -5.95 -0.38 2.75
C ILE A 104 -6.55 -1.77 2.56
N LYS A 105 -6.82 -2.43 3.69
CA LYS A 105 -7.44 -3.75 3.74
C LYS A 105 -8.95 -3.62 3.73
N GLU A 106 -9.56 -3.96 2.61
CA GLU A 106 -11.00 -3.91 2.42
C GLU A 106 -11.46 -5.21 1.75
N ASP A 107 -12.67 -5.66 2.06
CA ASP A 107 -13.23 -6.85 1.43
C ASP A 107 -13.58 -6.61 -0.05
N LEU A 108 -13.56 -7.71 -0.82
CA LEU A 108 -13.81 -7.65 -2.26
C LEU A 108 -15.22 -7.15 -2.59
N ALA A 109 -16.23 -7.57 -1.82
CA ALA A 109 -17.61 -7.21 -2.10
C ALA A 109 -17.83 -5.71 -1.95
N THR A 110 -17.31 -5.12 -0.88
CA THR A 110 -17.31 -3.67 -0.65
C THR A 110 -16.57 -2.92 -1.75
N CYS A 111 -15.40 -3.40 -2.15
CA CYS A 111 -14.63 -2.80 -3.25
C CYS A 111 -15.43 -2.81 -4.56
N LEU A 112 -16.07 -3.93 -4.91
CA LEU A 112 -16.89 -4.06 -6.10
C LEU A 112 -18.12 -3.15 -6.06
N SER A 113 -18.82 -3.09 -4.92
CA SER A 113 -19.99 -2.21 -4.73
C SER A 113 -19.62 -0.74 -4.91
N ARG A 114 -18.53 -0.29 -4.29
CA ARG A 114 -18.04 1.09 -4.45
C ARG A 114 -17.56 1.38 -5.87
N ASN A 115 -16.94 0.41 -6.53
CA ASN A 115 -16.50 0.58 -7.91
C ASN A 115 -17.69 0.66 -8.89
N ALA A 116 -18.78 -0.07 -8.64
CA ALA A 116 -19.99 -0.03 -9.46
C ALA A 116 -20.69 1.35 -9.46
N LEU A 117 -20.44 2.17 -8.42
CA LEU A 117 -20.95 3.55 -8.34
C LEU A 117 -20.10 4.56 -9.11
N ARG A 118 -18.98 4.13 -9.69
CA ARG A 118 -18.10 5.00 -10.49
C ARG A 118 -18.61 5.06 -11.92
N GLU A 119 -18.45 6.22 -12.51
CA GLU A 119 -18.87 6.46 -13.90
C GLU A 119 -17.68 6.44 -14.87
N GLY A 120 -17.99 6.13 -16.13
CA GLY A 120 -17.04 6.22 -17.23
C GLY A 120 -15.77 5.39 -16.99
N ARG A 121 -14.63 5.97 -17.32
CA ARG A 121 -13.30 5.32 -17.29
C ARG A 121 -12.79 5.00 -15.88
N ALA A 122 -13.38 5.59 -14.83
CA ALA A 122 -13.04 5.28 -13.45
C ALA A 122 -13.66 3.95 -12.96
N ASN A 123 -14.66 3.42 -13.68
CA ASN A 123 -15.27 2.12 -13.37
C ASN A 123 -14.39 0.99 -13.95
N VAL A 124 -13.71 0.28 -13.07
CA VAL A 124 -12.82 -0.84 -13.44
C VAL A 124 -13.64 -2.12 -13.59
N PRO A 125 -13.44 -2.94 -14.65
CA PRO A 125 -14.15 -4.19 -14.80
C PRO A 125 -14.01 -5.12 -13.58
N SER A 126 -15.12 -5.70 -13.10
CA SER A 126 -15.16 -6.52 -11.88
C SER A 126 -14.19 -7.71 -11.92
N LYS A 127 -13.99 -8.32 -13.09
CA LYS A 127 -13.01 -9.40 -13.27
C LYS A 127 -11.57 -8.96 -12.98
N VAL A 128 -11.23 -7.71 -13.36
CA VAL A 128 -9.91 -7.12 -13.12
C VAL A 128 -9.72 -6.87 -11.63
N ILE A 129 -10.72 -6.32 -10.94
CA ILE A 129 -10.68 -6.11 -9.49
C ILE A 129 -10.54 -7.44 -8.74
N ALA A 130 -11.30 -8.47 -9.14
CA ALA A 130 -11.20 -9.80 -8.55
C ALA A 130 -9.81 -10.43 -8.75
N GLN A 131 -9.20 -10.25 -9.93
CA GLN A 131 -7.84 -10.71 -10.19
C GLN A 131 -6.81 -9.92 -9.36
N MET A 132 -6.97 -8.60 -9.24
CA MET A 132 -6.12 -7.78 -8.37
C MET A 132 -6.23 -8.23 -6.92
N HIS A 133 -7.44 -8.54 -6.43
CA HIS A 133 -7.66 -9.03 -5.07
C HIS A 133 -6.95 -10.37 -4.80
N LYS A 134 -6.98 -11.32 -5.75
CA LYS A 134 -6.24 -12.58 -5.64
C LYS A 134 -4.73 -12.38 -5.51
N ASN A 135 -4.20 -11.34 -6.16
CA ASN A 135 -2.78 -11.00 -6.19
C ASN A 135 -2.38 -9.96 -5.14
N LEU A 136 -3.35 -9.49 -4.36
CA LEU A 136 -3.10 -8.50 -3.31
C LEU A 136 -2.28 -9.12 -2.19
N ARG A 137 -1.15 -8.50 -1.88
CA ARG A 137 -0.24 -8.88 -0.79
C ARG A 137 0.13 -7.65 0.00
N ALA A 138 -0.04 -7.72 1.31
CA ALA A 138 0.39 -6.66 2.21
C ALA A 138 1.90 -6.42 2.08
N PRO A 139 2.36 -5.16 2.25
CA PRO A 139 3.79 -4.87 2.33
C PRO A 139 4.39 -5.52 3.58
N THR A 140 5.69 -5.84 3.50
CA THR A 140 6.46 -6.39 4.62
C THR A 140 7.81 -5.68 4.74
N PHE A 141 8.44 -5.74 5.91
CA PHE A 141 9.78 -5.17 6.11
C PHE A 141 10.90 -5.96 5.42
N ASN A 142 10.60 -7.15 4.88
CA ASN A 142 11.55 -7.99 4.15
C ASN A 142 11.56 -7.73 2.64
N GLU A 143 10.76 -6.80 2.16
CA GLU A 143 10.78 -6.44 0.75
C GLU A 143 12.12 -5.77 0.38
N LYS A 144 12.43 -5.77 -0.92
CA LYS A 144 13.69 -5.21 -1.47
C LYS A 144 13.97 -3.80 -0.94
N HIS A 145 12.97 -2.94 -0.94
CA HIS A 145 13.07 -1.59 -0.41
C HIS A 145 12.74 -1.58 1.08
N ARG A 146 13.59 -0.91 1.86
CA ARG A 146 13.37 -0.74 3.30
C ARG A 146 12.30 0.30 3.55
N TYR A 147 11.29 -0.08 4.28
CA TYR A 147 10.25 0.83 4.72
C TYR A 147 10.59 1.42 6.09
N ALA A 148 10.37 2.72 6.26
CA ALA A 148 10.49 3.37 7.56
C ALA A 148 9.38 2.91 8.51
N SER A 149 8.16 2.76 7.97
CA SER A 149 7.01 2.23 8.67
C SER A 149 6.05 1.58 7.68
N ILE A 150 5.09 0.81 8.16
CA ILE A 150 3.98 0.26 7.38
C ILE A 150 2.69 0.62 8.10
N ILE A 151 1.74 1.22 7.38
CA ILE A 151 0.42 1.56 7.90
C ILE A 151 -0.60 0.58 7.34
N ILE A 152 -1.37 -0.06 8.21
CA ILE A 152 -2.50 -0.90 7.83
C ILE A 152 -3.79 -0.21 8.27
N VAL A 153 -4.69 -0.03 7.32
CA VAL A 153 -6.02 0.53 7.53
C VAL A 153 -7.04 -0.57 7.30
N GLU A 154 -7.74 -0.95 8.36
CA GLU A 154 -8.82 -1.94 8.31
C GLU A 154 -10.17 -1.26 8.49
N GLN A 155 -11.21 -1.77 7.83
CA GLN A 155 -12.56 -1.21 7.94
C GLN A 155 -13.09 -1.36 9.38
N GLY A 156 -13.64 -0.28 9.93
CA GLY A 156 -14.25 -0.28 11.27
C GLY A 156 -13.27 -0.36 12.44
N SER A 157 -11.98 -0.36 12.19
CA SER A 157 -10.94 -0.45 13.21
C SER A 157 -9.95 0.72 13.14
N SER A 158 -9.20 0.87 14.21
CA SER A 158 -8.11 1.85 14.29
C SER A 158 -7.03 1.55 13.24
N THR A 159 -6.50 2.58 12.64
CA THR A 159 -5.27 2.51 11.83
C THR A 159 -4.13 1.97 12.70
N ARG A 160 -3.39 0.98 12.20
CA ARG A 160 -2.21 0.43 12.86
C ARG A 160 -0.96 0.86 12.09
N THR A 161 0.00 1.43 12.81
CA THR A 161 1.31 1.82 12.27
C THR A 161 2.39 0.94 12.87
N TRP A 162 3.29 0.46 12.03
CA TRP A 162 4.42 -0.39 12.38
C TRP A 162 5.70 0.33 11.99
N ASN A 163 6.60 0.57 12.93
CA ASN A 163 7.88 1.22 12.68
C ASN A 163 9.00 0.19 12.63
N SER A 164 9.86 0.29 11.63
CA SER A 164 11.01 -0.61 11.48
C SER A 164 12.02 -0.48 12.62
N GLU A 165 12.12 0.72 13.21
CA GLU A 165 13.03 1.00 14.33
C GLU A 165 12.50 0.44 15.67
N GLU A 166 11.18 0.42 15.84
CA GLU A 166 10.52 -0.05 17.07
C GLU A 166 10.41 -1.58 17.12
N ASN A 167 10.52 -2.26 15.99
CA ASN A 167 10.35 -3.70 15.92
C ASN A 167 11.30 -4.37 14.92
N PRO A 168 12.64 -4.33 15.15
CA PRO A 168 13.63 -4.95 14.26
C PRO A 168 13.40 -6.45 14.07
N LEU A 169 12.77 -7.12 15.05
CA LEU A 169 12.48 -8.56 15.00
C LEU A 169 11.42 -8.94 13.98
N LEU A 170 10.43 -8.07 13.70
CA LEU A 170 9.45 -8.31 12.64
C LEU A 170 10.12 -8.37 11.28
N LYS A 171 11.21 -7.62 11.09
CA LYS A 171 12.01 -7.62 9.89
C LYS A 171 12.77 -8.94 9.69
N ASP A 172 13.37 -9.46 10.77
CA ASP A 172 14.20 -10.67 10.73
C ASP A 172 13.35 -11.95 10.65
N LEU A 173 12.12 -11.92 11.14
CA LEU A 173 11.19 -13.05 11.12
C LEU A 173 10.38 -13.18 9.84
N GLY A 174 10.45 -12.22 8.92
CA GLY A 174 9.76 -12.30 7.62
C GLY A 174 8.22 -12.31 7.71
N PHE A 175 7.66 -11.76 8.76
CA PHE A 175 6.22 -11.76 8.94
C PHE A 175 5.49 -10.92 7.90
N HIS A 176 4.58 -11.54 7.17
CA HIS A 176 3.64 -10.87 6.28
C HIS A 176 2.47 -10.33 7.10
N LEU A 177 2.31 -9.01 7.15
CA LEU A 177 1.22 -8.37 7.93
C LEU A 177 -0.19 -8.85 7.53
N LYS A 178 -0.35 -9.37 6.30
CA LYS A 178 -1.58 -10.02 5.84
C LYS A 178 -1.97 -11.23 6.69
N ASP A 179 -0.98 -11.94 7.19
CA ASP A 179 -1.16 -13.26 7.79
C ASP A 179 -1.58 -13.19 9.26
N TYR A 180 -1.48 -12.01 9.88
CA TYR A 180 -1.90 -11.81 11.27
C TYR A 180 -3.41 -11.83 11.50
N SER A 181 -4.20 -11.69 10.45
CA SER A 181 -5.66 -11.59 10.56
C SER A 181 -6.40 -12.89 10.29
N THR A 182 -5.70 -13.98 9.94
CA THR A 182 -6.34 -15.24 9.58
C THR A 182 -5.74 -16.43 10.30
N ASN A 183 -6.58 -17.33 10.82
CA ASN A 183 -6.19 -18.63 11.35
C ASN A 183 -5.43 -19.52 10.34
N GLU A 184 -5.40 -19.13 9.06
CA GLU A 184 -4.66 -19.82 8.01
C GLU A 184 -3.14 -19.65 8.15
N TYR A 185 -2.70 -18.54 8.75
CA TYR A 185 -1.28 -18.30 9.01
C TYR A 185 -0.63 -19.42 9.82
N ASN A 186 -1.26 -19.79 10.95
CA ASN A 186 -0.74 -20.82 11.84
C ASN A 186 -0.70 -22.23 11.21
N LYS A 187 -1.52 -22.48 10.17
CA LYS A 187 -1.54 -23.76 9.46
C LYS A 187 -0.43 -23.88 8.42
N ASN A 188 -0.12 -22.80 7.73
CA ASN A 188 0.80 -22.82 6.58
C ASN A 188 2.28 -22.72 6.98
N TYR A 189 2.61 -22.06 8.10
CA TYR A 189 3.99 -21.79 8.47
C TYR A 189 4.48 -22.60 9.66
N LYS A 190 3.62 -23.40 10.33
CA LYS A 190 3.98 -24.22 11.50
C LYS A 190 4.81 -23.44 12.55
N ILE A 191 4.50 -22.17 12.73
CA ILE A 191 5.23 -21.33 13.67
C ILE A 191 4.92 -21.80 15.08
N ASN A 192 5.97 -22.22 15.79
CA ASN A 192 5.86 -22.53 17.19
C ASN A 192 5.86 -21.24 18.01
N LEU A 193 4.67 -20.70 18.28
CA LEU A 193 4.50 -19.47 19.05
C LEU A 193 5.22 -19.52 20.41
N LYS A 194 5.28 -20.71 21.06
CA LYS A 194 6.00 -20.88 22.33
C LYS A 194 7.51 -20.70 22.18
N GLU A 195 8.07 -21.12 21.05
CA GLU A 195 9.48 -20.95 20.72
C GLU A 195 9.82 -19.49 20.48
N ILE A 196 8.96 -18.79 19.77
CA ILE A 196 9.10 -17.35 19.54
C ILE A 196 8.94 -16.58 20.87
N GLU A 197 7.95 -16.93 21.72
CA GLU A 197 7.80 -16.36 23.08
C GLU A 197 9.05 -16.57 23.94
N SER A 198 9.65 -17.75 23.83
CA SER A 198 10.88 -18.08 24.55
C SER A 198 12.08 -17.26 24.10
N LEU A 199 12.21 -17.02 22.78
CA LEU A 199 13.35 -16.31 22.20
C LEU A 199 13.25 -14.78 22.36
N TYR A 200 12.05 -14.22 22.34
CA TYR A 200 11.83 -12.78 22.19
C TYR A 200 10.93 -12.14 23.27
N GLY A 201 10.41 -12.95 24.19
CA GLY A 201 9.54 -12.50 25.28
C GLY A 201 8.09 -12.21 24.86
N LYS A 202 7.21 -12.09 25.86
CA LYS A 202 5.75 -12.00 25.68
C LYS A 202 5.25 -10.75 24.94
N HIS A 203 6.10 -9.75 24.73
CA HIS A 203 5.69 -8.48 24.09
C HIS A 203 5.46 -8.55 22.59
N LEU A 204 5.86 -9.63 21.92
CA LEU A 204 5.70 -9.82 20.48
C LEU A 204 4.28 -10.21 20.04
N PHE A 205 3.42 -10.65 20.95
CA PHE A 205 2.16 -11.33 20.61
C PHE A 205 0.90 -10.47 20.69
N TYR A 206 1.03 -9.19 20.97
CA TYR A 206 -0.10 -8.27 21.05
C TYR A 206 -0.57 -7.73 19.68
N PHE A 207 -0.31 -8.47 18.60
CA PHE A 207 -0.61 -8.03 17.25
C PHE A 207 -1.81 -8.75 16.61
N GLY A 208 -2.47 -9.62 17.33
CA GLY A 208 -3.75 -10.19 16.94
C GLY A 208 -4.90 -9.23 17.27
N PRO A 209 -6.07 -9.35 16.62
CA PRO A 209 -7.27 -8.69 17.09
C PRO A 209 -7.52 -9.21 18.51
N THR A 210 -7.54 -8.32 19.49
CA THR A 210 -8.18 -8.64 20.76
C THR A 210 -9.60 -9.03 20.41
N SER A 211 -9.92 -10.30 20.55
CA SER A 211 -11.29 -10.76 20.59
C SER A 211 -11.95 -10.00 21.74
N GLY A 212 -12.65 -8.93 21.41
CA GLY A 212 -13.56 -8.30 22.33
C GLY A 212 -14.64 -9.32 22.66
N THR A 213 -14.69 -9.72 23.90
CA THR A 213 -15.89 -10.25 24.52
C THR A 213 -16.98 -9.20 24.50
#